data_2b25a6621c4c96e8ee8bbf69afdb3130
#
_entry.id   2b25a6621c4c96e8ee8bbf69afdb3130
#
_cell.length_a   1.000
_cell.length_b   1.000
_cell.length_c   1.000
_cell.angle_alpha   90.00
_cell.angle_beta   90.00
_cell.angle_gamma   90.00
#
_symmetry.space_group_name_H-M   'P 1'
#
loop_
_entity.id
_entity.type
_entity.pdbx_description
1 polymer ?
#
loop_
_entity_poly.entity_id
_entity_poly.type
_entity_poly.pdbx_seq_one_letter_code
_entity_poly.pdbx_strand_id
1 'polypeptide(L)'
;MPALEATDVTVHIGGHLIVDGASLTLKSGEVVALVGPNGAGKTTLVRALTGLIPAEGRIALHGRALESYSPRQRARAIAYLPQGHVFHWPVPVAAVVALGRYPHADLFSVGSDDDRAAVSRALAATGIESLADRSIATLSGGERARVALARALATEATVLLTDEPTASLDPRHQLVVMELLRRAARDGAVLAVVHDLLLAARFADRIIVMHRGRLVADAPPQQALAAGQLADVFGIETVTVDTPDGSLTIPWRPL
;
A
#
# COMPACT_ATOMS: atom_id res chain seq x y z
N MET A 1 18.50 -8.55 1.48
CA MET A 1 18.71 -7.09 1.49
C MET A 1 17.34 -6.44 1.53
N PRO A 2 17.06 -5.39 2.31
CA PRO A 2 15.77 -4.70 2.29
C PRO A 2 15.46 -4.14 0.90
N ALA A 3 14.20 -4.22 0.49
CA ALA A 3 13.73 -3.57 -0.74
C ALA A 3 13.63 -2.04 -0.54
N LEU A 4 13.15 -1.62 0.65
CA LEU A 4 13.11 -0.23 1.06
C LEU A 4 13.49 -0.12 2.55
N GLU A 5 14.27 0.89 2.90
CA GLU A 5 14.69 1.19 4.27
C GLU A 5 14.52 2.68 4.54
N ALA A 6 13.93 3.01 5.67
CA ALA A 6 13.77 4.38 6.16
C ALA A 6 14.41 4.47 7.54
N THR A 7 15.20 5.52 7.77
CA THR A 7 15.90 5.79 9.04
C THR A 7 15.66 7.24 9.44
N ASP A 8 15.05 7.43 10.62
CA ASP A 8 14.78 8.73 11.24
C ASP A 8 14.03 9.71 10.33
N VAL A 9 13.07 9.17 9.56
CA VAL A 9 12.28 9.96 8.60
C VAL A 9 11.36 10.92 9.36
N THR A 10 11.54 12.22 9.10
CA THR A 10 10.78 13.31 9.70
C THR A 10 10.15 14.15 8.61
N VAL A 11 8.86 14.50 8.77
CA VAL A 11 8.11 15.28 7.78
C VAL A 11 7.37 16.44 8.46
N HIS A 12 7.58 17.63 7.91
CA HIS A 12 6.85 18.84 8.27
C HIS A 12 5.91 19.26 7.14
N ILE A 13 4.66 19.61 7.47
CA ILE A 13 3.69 20.19 6.52
C ILE A 13 3.13 21.48 7.12
N GLY A 14 3.29 22.62 6.42
CA GLY A 14 2.82 23.91 6.90
C GLY A 14 3.43 24.33 8.25
N GLY A 15 4.67 23.90 8.52
CA GLY A 15 5.36 24.14 9.80
C GLY A 15 4.98 23.19 10.93
N HIS A 16 4.04 22.28 10.72
CA HIS A 16 3.64 21.27 11.70
C HIS A 16 4.40 19.96 11.48
N LEU A 17 4.92 19.38 12.57
CA LEU A 17 5.55 18.07 12.59
C LEU A 17 4.45 16.99 12.45
N ILE A 18 4.48 16.24 11.35
CA ILE A 18 3.49 15.20 11.03
C ILE A 18 4.06 13.79 11.21
N VAL A 19 5.32 13.60 10.83
CA VAL A 19 6.05 12.34 11.05
C VAL A 19 7.31 12.68 11.82
N ASP A 20 7.58 11.95 12.89
CA ASP A 20 8.63 12.24 13.86
C ASP A 20 9.56 11.01 14.01
N GLY A 21 10.70 11.04 13.30
CA GLY A 21 11.77 10.05 13.43
C GLY A 21 11.37 8.62 13.07
N ALA A 22 10.52 8.43 12.04
CA ALA A 22 10.04 7.11 11.66
C ALA A 22 11.17 6.27 11.03
N SER A 23 11.43 5.08 11.60
CA SER A 23 12.40 4.11 11.08
C SER A 23 11.72 2.77 10.81
N LEU A 24 11.84 2.25 9.60
CA LEU A 24 11.27 0.98 9.18
C LEU A 24 12.04 0.34 8.02
N THR A 25 11.82 -0.95 7.82
CA THR A 25 12.36 -1.69 6.67
C THR A 25 11.25 -2.49 6.00
N LEU A 26 11.28 -2.60 4.67
CA LEU A 26 10.44 -3.50 3.89
C LEU A 26 11.33 -4.54 3.21
N LYS A 27 11.00 -5.81 3.37
CA LYS A 27 11.71 -6.93 2.75
C LYS A 27 10.87 -7.51 1.61
N SER A 28 11.53 -8.01 0.58
CA SER A 28 10.83 -8.79 -0.44
C SER A 28 10.20 -10.05 0.17
N GLY A 29 9.02 -10.41 -0.29
CA GLY A 29 8.27 -11.56 0.20
C GLY A 29 7.33 -11.23 1.36
N GLU A 30 7.28 -9.98 1.87
CA GLU A 30 6.42 -9.64 3.00
C GLU A 30 5.33 -8.61 2.65
N VAL A 31 4.18 -8.76 3.31
CA VAL A 31 3.14 -7.73 3.43
C VAL A 31 3.26 -7.08 4.81
N VAL A 32 3.55 -5.80 4.83
CA VAL A 32 3.56 -4.98 6.05
C VAL A 32 2.30 -4.13 6.08
N ALA A 33 1.49 -4.26 7.12
CA ALA A 33 0.37 -3.35 7.35
C ALA A 33 0.81 -2.16 8.21
N LEU A 34 0.49 -0.95 7.78
CA LEU A 34 0.64 0.28 8.57
C LEU A 34 -0.73 0.66 9.12
N VAL A 35 -0.90 0.54 10.43
CA VAL A 35 -2.15 0.85 11.13
C VAL A 35 -1.97 2.02 12.11
N GLY A 36 -3.07 2.63 12.53
CA GLY A 36 -3.06 3.74 13.49
C GLY A 36 -4.29 4.62 13.33
N PRO A 37 -4.61 5.48 14.32
CA PRO A 37 -5.75 6.39 14.27
C PRO A 37 -5.70 7.34 13.07
N ASN A 38 -6.85 7.95 12.76
CA ASN A 38 -6.90 9.03 11.78
C ASN A 38 -6.04 10.20 12.25
N GLY A 39 -5.31 10.81 11.34
CA GLY A 39 -4.37 11.88 11.66
C GLY A 39 -3.03 11.43 12.26
N ALA A 40 -2.77 10.12 12.41
CA ALA A 40 -1.49 9.61 12.93
C ALA A 40 -0.28 9.91 12.04
N GLY A 41 -0.48 10.28 10.75
CA GLY A 41 0.61 10.58 9.81
C GLY A 41 0.87 9.50 8.76
N LYS A 42 0.06 8.43 8.71
CA LYS A 42 0.25 7.25 7.83
C LYS A 42 0.42 7.61 6.35
N THR A 43 -0.55 8.31 5.76
CA THR A 43 -0.51 8.80 4.37
C THR A 43 0.73 9.66 4.11
N THR A 44 1.08 10.53 5.06
CA THR A 44 2.26 11.41 4.97
C THR A 44 3.54 10.58 4.93
N LEU A 45 3.68 9.59 5.81
CA LEU A 45 4.82 8.67 5.81
C LEU A 45 4.91 7.92 4.48
N VAL A 46 3.81 7.33 4.00
CA VAL A 46 3.81 6.62 2.71
C VAL A 46 4.23 7.54 1.56
N ARG A 47 3.73 8.79 1.51
CA ARG A 47 4.15 9.76 0.49
C ARG A 47 5.62 10.15 0.60
N ALA A 48 6.17 10.25 1.80
CA ALA A 48 7.60 10.49 2.00
C ALA A 48 8.43 9.30 1.49
N LEU A 49 8.02 8.06 1.79
CA LEU A 49 8.69 6.84 1.32
C LEU A 49 8.72 6.71 -0.21
N THR A 50 7.74 7.29 -0.91
CA THR A 50 7.74 7.36 -2.38
C THR A 50 8.62 8.49 -2.93
N GLY A 51 9.06 9.43 -2.09
CA GLY A 51 9.71 10.68 -2.51
C GLY A 51 8.77 11.66 -3.22
N LEU A 52 7.44 11.57 -2.98
CA LEU A 52 6.44 12.52 -3.48
C LEU A 52 6.40 13.82 -2.66
N ILE A 53 6.85 13.76 -1.42
CA ILE A 53 7.00 14.92 -0.54
C ILE A 53 8.40 14.93 0.08
N PRO A 54 8.96 16.10 0.41
CA PRO A 54 10.24 16.19 1.08
C PRO A 54 10.16 15.59 2.49
N ALA A 55 11.26 14.98 2.91
CA ALA A 55 11.43 14.43 4.25
C ALA A 55 12.89 14.61 4.69
N GLU A 56 13.10 14.78 5.98
CA GLU A 56 14.40 14.67 6.62
C GLU A 56 14.69 13.19 6.97
N GLY A 57 15.95 12.88 7.31
CA GLY A 57 16.38 11.51 7.56
C GLY A 57 16.87 10.82 6.29
N ARG A 58 16.86 9.50 6.26
CA ARG A 58 17.39 8.72 5.14
C ARG A 58 16.34 7.72 4.65
N ILE A 59 16.10 7.70 3.34
CA ILE A 59 15.33 6.65 2.67
C ILE A 59 16.25 5.98 1.65
N ALA A 60 16.35 4.66 1.72
CA ALA A 60 17.15 3.88 0.79
C ALA A 60 16.25 2.85 0.07
N LEU A 61 16.43 2.74 -1.24
CA LEU A 61 15.78 1.77 -2.10
C LEU A 61 16.86 0.83 -2.64
N HIS A 62 16.74 -0.47 -2.37
CA HIS A 62 17.76 -1.47 -2.71
C HIS A 62 19.17 -1.05 -2.27
N GLY A 63 19.31 -0.49 -1.06
CA GLY A 63 20.57 -0.04 -0.46
C GLY A 63 21.14 1.28 -0.98
N ARG A 64 20.52 1.93 -1.97
CA ARG A 64 20.92 3.22 -2.52
C ARG A 64 19.98 4.33 -2.01
N ALA A 65 20.52 5.51 -1.71
CA ALA A 65 19.72 6.65 -1.28
C ALA A 65 18.64 7.00 -2.33
N LEU A 66 17.40 7.24 -1.87
CA LEU A 66 16.25 7.50 -2.74
C LEU A 66 16.47 8.75 -3.61
N GLU A 67 17.16 9.75 -3.09
CA GLU A 67 17.49 10.99 -3.81
C GLU A 67 18.43 10.75 -4.99
N SER A 68 19.19 9.65 -4.99
CA SER A 68 20.10 9.30 -6.10
C SER A 68 19.37 8.74 -7.32
N TYR A 69 18.09 8.42 -7.19
CA TYR A 69 17.25 7.96 -8.29
C TYR A 69 16.58 9.15 -8.98
N SER A 70 16.57 9.18 -10.30
CA SER A 70 15.70 10.11 -11.04
C SER A 70 14.23 9.83 -10.74
N PRO A 71 13.31 10.80 -10.93
CA PRO A 71 11.87 10.56 -10.72
C PRO A 71 11.36 9.35 -11.50
N ARG A 72 11.85 9.16 -12.73
CA ARG A 72 11.48 8.02 -13.57
C ARG A 72 12.00 6.68 -13.03
N GLN A 73 13.22 6.64 -12.55
CA GLN A 73 13.79 5.43 -11.92
C GLN A 73 13.03 5.07 -10.63
N ARG A 74 12.67 6.06 -9.82
CA ARG A 74 11.84 5.83 -8.62
C ARG A 74 10.48 5.26 -9.00
N ALA A 75 9.81 5.84 -10.00
CA ALA A 75 8.50 5.38 -10.46
C ALA A 75 8.51 3.98 -11.09
N ARG A 76 9.67 3.50 -11.58
CA ARG A 76 9.85 2.10 -12.00
C ARG A 76 10.03 1.14 -10.83
N ALA A 77 10.60 1.60 -9.73
CA ALA A 77 10.95 0.74 -8.60
C ALA A 77 9.93 0.77 -7.46
N ILE A 78 9.15 1.86 -7.36
CA ILE A 78 8.09 2.04 -6.35
C ILE A 78 6.78 2.33 -7.07
N ALA A 79 5.81 1.42 -6.96
CA ALA A 79 4.42 1.66 -7.33
C ALA A 79 3.66 2.23 -6.13
N TYR A 80 2.89 3.29 -6.35
CA TYR A 80 2.06 3.88 -5.31
C TYR A 80 0.59 3.88 -5.70
N LEU A 81 -0.24 3.31 -4.84
CA LEU A 81 -1.69 3.32 -4.95
C LEU A 81 -2.25 4.29 -3.89
N PRO A 82 -2.63 5.52 -4.27
CA PRO A 82 -3.18 6.50 -3.34
C PRO A 82 -4.59 6.12 -2.89
N GLN A 83 -5.03 6.72 -1.78
CA GLN A 83 -6.40 6.62 -1.29
C GLN A 83 -7.39 7.16 -2.34
N GLY A 84 -8.50 6.46 -2.51
CA GLY A 84 -9.56 6.81 -3.45
C GLY A 84 -9.24 6.39 -4.90
N HIS A 85 -10.27 5.96 -5.60
CA HIS A 85 -10.16 5.46 -6.98
C HIS A 85 -11.01 6.33 -7.91
N VAL A 86 -10.66 7.64 -7.99
CA VAL A 86 -11.37 8.60 -8.82
C VAL A 86 -10.79 8.57 -10.22
N PHE A 87 -11.64 8.28 -11.19
CA PHE A 87 -11.31 8.33 -12.62
C PHE A 87 -12.21 9.36 -13.28
N HIS A 88 -11.62 10.41 -13.85
CA HIS A 88 -12.36 11.57 -14.37
C HIS A 88 -12.87 11.39 -15.79
N TRP A 89 -12.30 10.45 -16.55
CA TRP A 89 -12.64 10.26 -17.97
C TRP A 89 -13.19 8.87 -18.24
N PRO A 90 -14.17 8.73 -19.15
CA PRO A 90 -14.77 7.45 -19.52
C PRO A 90 -13.88 6.69 -20.51
N VAL A 91 -12.65 6.38 -20.11
CA VAL A 91 -11.69 5.63 -20.93
C VAL A 91 -11.80 4.12 -20.67
N PRO A 92 -11.36 3.26 -21.61
CA PRO A 92 -11.30 1.82 -21.42
C PRO A 92 -10.40 1.41 -20.23
N VAL A 93 -10.76 0.35 -19.54
CA VAL A 93 -9.99 -0.22 -18.42
C VAL A 93 -8.53 -0.51 -18.85
N ALA A 94 -8.33 -1.14 -19.99
CA ALA A 94 -6.98 -1.42 -20.50
C ALA A 94 -6.13 -0.15 -20.64
N ALA A 95 -6.73 0.96 -21.09
CA ALA A 95 -6.03 2.24 -21.20
C ALA A 95 -5.65 2.81 -19.82
N VAL A 96 -6.51 2.66 -18.80
CA VAL A 96 -6.18 3.05 -17.43
C VAL A 96 -5.01 2.22 -16.88
N VAL A 97 -5.04 0.90 -17.08
CA VAL A 97 -3.96 0.00 -16.63
C VAL A 97 -2.65 0.31 -17.35
N ALA A 98 -2.70 0.63 -18.66
CA ALA A 98 -1.53 1.02 -19.43
C ALA A 98 -0.83 2.30 -18.91
N LEU A 99 -1.51 3.18 -18.16
CA LEU A 99 -0.86 4.31 -17.48
C LEU A 99 0.21 3.86 -16.48
N GLY A 100 0.11 2.64 -15.95
CA GLY A 100 1.15 2.03 -15.10
C GLY A 100 2.47 1.82 -15.83
N ARG A 101 2.47 1.80 -17.17
CA ARG A 101 3.68 1.67 -18.01
C ARG A 101 4.36 2.99 -18.31
N TYR A 102 3.74 4.14 -17.95
CA TYR A 102 4.31 5.46 -18.23
C TYR A 102 5.78 5.63 -17.78
N PRO A 103 6.22 5.10 -16.63
CA PRO A 103 7.64 5.16 -16.26
C PRO A 103 8.57 4.39 -17.22
N HIS A 104 8.06 3.43 -17.97
CA HIS A 104 8.82 2.60 -18.92
C HIS A 104 8.80 3.17 -20.35
N ALA A 105 7.83 4.04 -20.67
CA ALA A 105 7.70 4.60 -22.01
C ALA A 105 8.93 5.39 -22.43
N ASP A 106 9.49 5.11 -23.62
CA ASP A 106 10.48 5.92 -24.29
C ASP A 106 9.84 6.68 -25.44
N LEU A 107 10.51 7.74 -25.95
CA LEU A 107 9.99 8.56 -27.04
C LEU A 107 9.57 7.75 -28.27
N PHE A 108 10.10 6.54 -28.45
CA PHE A 108 9.87 5.67 -29.60
C PHE A 108 9.21 4.32 -29.27
N SER A 109 8.84 4.06 -28.00
CA SER A 109 8.35 2.75 -27.54
C SER A 109 7.01 2.77 -26.83
N VAL A 110 6.19 3.82 -27.03
CA VAL A 110 4.86 3.89 -26.44
C VAL A 110 4.00 2.74 -26.97
N GLY A 111 3.55 1.84 -26.08
CA GLY A 111 2.76 0.67 -26.45
C GLY A 111 3.57 -0.48 -27.03
N SER A 112 4.80 -0.68 -26.56
CA SER A 112 5.65 -1.83 -26.93
C SER A 112 4.97 -3.18 -26.64
N ASP A 113 5.49 -4.26 -27.20
CA ASP A 113 5.01 -5.63 -26.89
C ASP A 113 5.17 -5.94 -25.40
N ASP A 114 6.25 -5.48 -24.78
CA ASP A 114 6.50 -5.63 -23.33
C ASP A 114 5.44 -4.89 -22.51
N ASP A 115 5.04 -3.68 -22.93
CA ASP A 115 4.00 -2.91 -22.25
C ASP A 115 2.64 -3.61 -22.36
N ARG A 116 2.30 -4.11 -23.56
CA ARG A 116 1.07 -4.89 -23.77
C ARG A 116 1.04 -6.16 -22.91
N ALA A 117 2.16 -6.86 -22.85
CA ALA A 117 2.31 -8.05 -22.01
C ALA A 117 2.18 -7.72 -20.51
N ALA A 118 2.79 -6.63 -20.03
CA ALA A 118 2.67 -6.19 -18.64
C ALA A 118 1.22 -5.81 -18.28
N VAL A 119 0.53 -5.08 -19.16
CA VAL A 119 -0.90 -4.75 -19.00
C VAL A 119 -1.75 -6.01 -18.94
N SER A 120 -1.53 -6.97 -19.84
CA SER A 120 -2.26 -8.25 -19.85
C SER A 120 -2.03 -9.03 -18.57
N ARG A 121 -0.78 -9.14 -18.08
CA ARG A 121 -0.45 -9.78 -16.80
C ARG A 121 -1.17 -9.10 -15.63
N ALA A 122 -1.19 -7.77 -15.59
CA ALA A 122 -1.83 -7.02 -14.52
C ALA A 122 -3.36 -7.20 -14.50
N LEU A 123 -4.00 -7.20 -15.69
CA LEU A 123 -5.44 -7.50 -15.82
C LEU A 123 -5.74 -8.92 -15.33
N ALA A 124 -4.97 -9.91 -15.76
CA ALA A 124 -5.11 -11.31 -15.34
C ALA A 124 -4.90 -11.47 -13.83
N ALA A 125 -3.83 -10.88 -13.29
CA ALA A 125 -3.52 -10.95 -11.86
C ALA A 125 -4.68 -10.41 -10.99
N THR A 126 -5.43 -9.42 -11.47
CA THR A 126 -6.56 -8.79 -10.75
C THR A 126 -7.94 -9.36 -11.15
N GLY A 127 -7.98 -10.32 -12.09
CA GLY A 127 -9.21 -10.98 -12.55
C GLY A 127 -10.20 -10.02 -13.21
N ILE A 128 -9.71 -9.10 -14.06
CA ILE A 128 -10.52 -8.10 -14.75
C ILE A 128 -10.30 -8.08 -16.26
N GLU A 129 -9.76 -9.16 -16.84
CA GLU A 129 -9.52 -9.26 -18.30
C GLU A 129 -10.79 -9.02 -19.10
N SER A 130 -11.90 -9.57 -18.63
CA SER A 130 -13.22 -9.41 -19.30
C SER A 130 -13.75 -7.98 -19.28
N LEU A 131 -13.13 -7.10 -18.49
CA LEU A 131 -13.50 -5.69 -18.37
C LEU A 131 -12.59 -4.78 -19.21
N ALA A 132 -11.57 -5.31 -19.88
CA ALA A 132 -10.50 -4.53 -20.52
C ALA A 132 -11.01 -3.42 -21.46
N ASP A 133 -12.04 -3.72 -22.25
CA ASP A 133 -12.63 -2.80 -23.22
C ASP A 133 -13.79 -1.97 -22.65
N ARG A 134 -14.23 -2.25 -21.41
CA ARG A 134 -15.30 -1.48 -20.77
C ARG A 134 -14.82 -0.12 -20.31
N SER A 135 -15.71 0.86 -20.38
CA SER A 135 -15.45 2.17 -19.79
C SER A 135 -15.34 2.08 -18.28
N ILE A 136 -14.29 2.67 -17.70
CA ILE A 136 -14.07 2.76 -16.24
C ILE A 136 -15.27 3.40 -15.51
N ALA A 137 -15.99 4.31 -16.17
CA ALA A 137 -17.14 5.02 -15.60
C ALA A 137 -18.33 4.07 -15.30
N THR A 138 -18.41 2.91 -15.99
CA THR A 138 -19.50 1.95 -15.83
C THR A 138 -19.24 0.89 -14.76
N LEU A 139 -18.08 0.93 -14.13
CA LEU A 139 -17.66 -0.10 -13.17
C LEU A 139 -18.18 0.18 -11.76
N SER A 140 -18.39 -0.90 -10.99
CA SER A 140 -18.63 -0.85 -9.55
C SER A 140 -17.41 -0.36 -8.78
N GLY A 141 -17.58 0.01 -7.50
CA GLY A 141 -16.48 0.41 -6.63
C GLY A 141 -15.39 -0.65 -6.51
N GLY A 142 -15.77 -1.92 -6.31
CA GLY A 142 -14.83 -3.03 -6.23
C GLY A 142 -14.10 -3.33 -7.55
N GLU A 143 -14.76 -3.17 -8.70
CA GLU A 143 -14.10 -3.27 -10.01
C GLU A 143 -13.10 -2.13 -10.21
N ARG A 144 -13.45 -0.88 -9.86
CA ARG A 144 -12.54 0.26 -9.93
C ARG A 144 -11.32 0.09 -9.03
N ALA A 145 -11.49 -0.44 -7.81
CA ALA A 145 -10.36 -0.75 -6.92
C ALA A 145 -9.40 -1.75 -7.57
N ARG A 146 -9.92 -2.82 -8.19
CA ARG A 146 -9.10 -3.80 -8.93
C ARG A 146 -8.39 -3.18 -10.14
N VAL A 147 -9.04 -2.27 -10.86
CA VAL A 147 -8.40 -1.52 -11.97
C VAL A 147 -7.28 -0.63 -11.45
N ALA A 148 -7.48 0.08 -10.33
CA ALA A 148 -6.45 0.91 -9.73
C ALA A 148 -5.24 0.06 -9.27
N LEU A 149 -5.50 -1.11 -8.69
CA LEU A 149 -4.44 -2.05 -8.31
C LEU A 149 -3.75 -2.63 -9.55
N ALA A 150 -4.49 -3.02 -10.60
CA ALA A 150 -3.92 -3.48 -11.87
C ALA A 150 -2.98 -2.44 -12.48
N ARG A 151 -3.37 -1.15 -12.46
CA ARG A 151 -2.51 -0.04 -12.90
C ARG A 151 -1.20 0.02 -12.10
N ALA A 152 -1.27 -0.16 -10.77
CA ALA A 152 -0.07 -0.18 -9.93
C ALA A 152 0.81 -1.41 -10.24
N LEU A 153 0.20 -2.59 -10.40
CA LEU A 153 0.91 -3.84 -10.73
C LEU A 153 1.55 -3.81 -12.14
N ALA A 154 0.91 -3.14 -13.10
CA ALA A 154 1.45 -2.98 -14.46
C ALA A 154 2.79 -2.22 -14.47
N THR A 155 3.12 -1.47 -13.42
CA THR A 155 4.44 -0.85 -13.25
C THR A 155 5.55 -1.90 -13.08
N GLU A 156 5.23 -3.11 -12.59
CA GLU A 156 6.20 -4.18 -12.27
C GLU A 156 7.29 -3.70 -11.30
N ALA A 157 6.90 -2.83 -10.38
CA ALA A 157 7.79 -2.29 -9.36
C ALA A 157 8.09 -3.33 -8.27
N THR A 158 9.30 -3.28 -7.73
CA THR A 158 9.73 -4.17 -6.64
C THR A 158 9.20 -3.79 -5.26
N VAL A 159 8.66 -2.55 -5.13
CA VAL A 159 8.02 -2.05 -3.91
C VAL A 159 6.63 -1.53 -4.28
N LEU A 160 5.60 -2.02 -3.60
CA LEU A 160 4.22 -1.54 -3.74
C LEU A 160 3.79 -0.88 -2.42
N LEU A 161 3.51 0.41 -2.48
CA LEU A 161 2.98 1.18 -1.35
C LEU A 161 1.52 1.51 -1.62
N THR A 162 0.61 1.15 -0.70
CA THR A 162 -0.82 1.40 -0.88
C THR A 162 -1.38 2.17 0.30
N ASP A 163 -2.23 3.14 0.00
CA ASP A 163 -2.89 3.99 1.00
C ASP A 163 -4.40 3.69 0.99
N GLU A 164 -4.86 2.95 2.00
CA GLU A 164 -6.24 2.51 2.20
C GLU A 164 -6.87 1.81 0.98
N PRO A 165 -6.24 0.75 0.44
CA PRO A 165 -6.69 0.11 -0.80
C PRO A 165 -8.05 -0.57 -0.67
N THR A 166 -8.54 -0.79 0.56
CA THR A 166 -9.81 -1.45 0.87
C THR A 166 -10.91 -0.48 1.29
N ALA A 167 -10.64 0.84 1.33
CA ALA A 167 -11.62 1.83 1.75
C ALA A 167 -12.88 1.82 0.87
N SER A 168 -14.04 1.92 1.51
CA SER A 168 -15.35 1.96 0.84
C SER A 168 -15.70 0.71 0.00
N LEU A 169 -15.02 -0.41 0.22
CA LEU A 169 -15.33 -1.69 -0.39
C LEU A 169 -16.18 -2.54 0.54
N ASP A 170 -17.07 -3.36 -0.03
CA ASP A 170 -17.75 -4.39 0.74
C ASP A 170 -16.76 -5.50 1.20
N PRO A 171 -17.12 -6.30 2.21
CA PRO A 171 -16.21 -7.30 2.80
C PRO A 171 -15.61 -8.28 1.79
N ARG A 172 -16.38 -8.71 0.79
CA ARG A 172 -15.90 -9.63 -0.25
C ARG A 172 -14.78 -8.98 -1.07
N HIS A 173 -14.97 -7.73 -1.51
CA HIS A 173 -13.99 -7.02 -2.31
C HIS A 173 -12.75 -6.62 -1.49
N GLN A 174 -12.91 -6.32 -0.18
CA GLN A 174 -11.79 -6.11 0.73
C GLN A 174 -10.87 -7.34 0.79
N LEU A 175 -11.45 -8.54 0.98
CA LEU A 175 -10.69 -9.79 0.99
C LEU A 175 -9.96 -10.03 -0.33
N VAL A 176 -10.62 -9.79 -1.47
CA VAL A 176 -10.01 -9.93 -2.80
C VAL A 176 -8.79 -9.00 -2.94
N VAL A 177 -8.91 -7.73 -2.55
CA VAL A 177 -7.80 -6.78 -2.63
C VAL A 177 -6.64 -7.21 -1.73
N MET A 178 -6.89 -7.63 -0.50
CA MET A 178 -5.83 -8.11 0.41
C MET A 178 -5.12 -9.36 -0.12
N GLU A 179 -5.86 -10.31 -0.71
CA GLU A 179 -5.28 -11.47 -1.40
C GLU A 179 -4.38 -11.06 -2.59
N LEU A 180 -4.78 -10.05 -3.35
CA LEU A 180 -3.98 -9.53 -4.45
C LEU A 180 -2.69 -8.88 -3.95
N LEU A 181 -2.73 -8.13 -2.84
CA LEU A 181 -1.54 -7.58 -2.19
C LEU A 181 -0.59 -8.69 -1.70
N ARG A 182 -1.12 -9.77 -1.11
CA ARG A 182 -0.30 -10.93 -0.73
C ARG A 182 0.37 -11.61 -1.93
N ARG A 183 -0.34 -11.69 -3.05
CA ARG A 183 0.26 -12.24 -4.29
C ARG A 183 1.35 -11.32 -4.81
N ALA A 184 1.12 -10.01 -4.84
CA ALA A 184 2.12 -9.02 -5.26
C ALA A 184 3.39 -9.05 -4.39
N ALA A 185 3.26 -9.33 -3.10
CA ALA A 185 4.40 -9.45 -2.19
C ALA A 185 5.34 -10.61 -2.53
N ARG A 186 4.89 -11.66 -3.24
CA ARG A 186 5.75 -12.80 -3.61
C ARG A 186 6.93 -12.38 -4.49
N ASP A 187 6.73 -11.36 -5.31
CA ASP A 187 7.72 -10.87 -6.26
C ASP A 187 8.35 -9.53 -5.82
N GLY A 188 7.87 -8.95 -4.70
CA GLY A 188 8.31 -7.65 -4.20
C GLY A 188 8.04 -7.47 -2.72
N ALA A 189 8.07 -6.23 -2.25
CA ALA A 189 7.70 -5.81 -0.91
C ALA A 189 6.41 -4.98 -0.95
N VAL A 190 5.49 -5.21 -0.02
CA VAL A 190 4.22 -4.47 0.07
C VAL A 190 4.10 -3.78 1.42
N LEU A 191 3.83 -2.46 1.41
CA LEU A 191 3.34 -1.72 2.57
C LEU A 191 1.92 -1.25 2.27
N ALA A 192 0.97 -1.66 3.11
CA ALA A 192 -0.42 -1.25 2.97
C ALA A 192 -0.90 -0.49 4.23
N VAL A 193 -1.37 0.74 4.04
CA VAL A 193 -2.15 1.41 5.10
C VAL A 193 -3.50 0.73 5.18
N VAL A 194 -3.83 0.19 6.33
CA VAL A 194 -5.08 -0.56 6.56
C VAL A 194 -5.77 -0.02 7.80
N HIS A 195 -7.08 0.27 7.70
CA HIS A 195 -7.89 0.70 8.85
C HIS A 195 -8.50 -0.47 9.62
N ASP A 196 -8.87 -1.53 8.93
CA ASP A 196 -9.44 -2.71 9.53
C ASP A 196 -8.34 -3.58 10.15
N LEU A 197 -8.32 -3.62 11.50
CA LEU A 197 -7.33 -4.37 12.26
C LEU A 197 -7.44 -5.88 12.04
N LEU A 198 -8.64 -6.41 11.72
CA LEU A 198 -8.83 -7.83 11.42
C LEU A 198 -8.24 -8.19 10.06
N LEU A 199 -8.42 -7.33 9.05
CA LEU A 199 -7.76 -7.50 7.76
C LEU A 199 -6.23 -7.42 7.91
N ALA A 200 -5.73 -6.45 8.67
CA ALA A 200 -4.31 -6.34 8.96
C ALA A 200 -3.77 -7.60 9.66
N ALA A 201 -4.45 -8.07 10.71
CA ALA A 201 -4.06 -9.27 11.45
C ALA A 201 -4.02 -10.54 10.58
N ARG A 202 -4.97 -10.67 9.65
CA ARG A 202 -5.12 -11.86 8.80
C ARG A 202 -4.13 -11.90 7.65
N PHE A 203 -3.84 -10.75 7.04
CA PHE A 203 -3.13 -10.71 5.76
C PHE A 203 -1.70 -10.22 5.84
N ALA A 204 -1.33 -9.48 6.88
CA ALA A 204 0.03 -8.99 7.04
C ALA A 204 0.93 -10.01 7.74
N ASP A 205 2.19 -10.06 7.29
CA ASP A 205 3.24 -10.82 7.96
C ASP A 205 3.78 -10.03 9.17
N ARG A 206 3.68 -8.70 9.10
CA ARG A 206 4.13 -7.76 10.12
C ARG A 206 3.23 -6.52 10.14
N ILE A 207 3.01 -5.97 11.32
CA ILE A 207 2.21 -4.75 11.51
C ILE A 207 3.07 -3.68 12.16
N ILE A 208 3.04 -2.51 11.54
CA ILE A 208 3.60 -1.27 12.09
C ILE A 208 2.44 -0.44 12.63
N VAL A 209 2.51 -0.07 13.90
CA VAL A 209 1.51 0.80 14.55
C VAL A 209 2.05 2.21 14.62
N MET A 210 1.31 3.17 14.06
CA MET A 210 1.68 4.58 14.08
C MET A 210 0.71 5.38 14.95
N HIS A 211 1.26 6.17 15.88
CA HIS A 211 0.51 7.03 16.77
C HIS A 211 1.19 8.41 16.90
N ARG A 212 0.44 9.48 16.69
CA ARG A 212 0.90 10.87 16.84
C ARG A 212 2.26 11.15 16.14
N GLY A 213 2.38 10.71 14.90
CA GLY A 213 3.56 10.92 14.08
C GLY A 213 4.70 9.90 14.29
N ARG A 214 4.62 9.02 15.29
CA ARG A 214 5.69 8.07 15.64
C ARG A 214 5.28 6.64 15.39
N LEU A 215 6.24 5.79 15.05
CA LEU A 215 6.06 4.34 15.02
C LEU A 215 6.22 3.81 16.44
N VAL A 216 5.15 3.23 17.01
CA VAL A 216 5.10 2.78 18.41
C VAL A 216 5.18 1.27 18.55
N ALA A 217 4.95 0.53 17.45
CA ALA A 217 5.20 -0.91 17.36
C ALA A 217 5.59 -1.30 15.93
N ASP A 218 6.41 -2.33 15.80
CA ASP A 218 6.79 -2.99 14.55
C ASP A 218 7.04 -4.46 14.87
N ALA A 219 6.03 -5.32 14.69
CA ALA A 219 6.05 -6.69 15.17
C ALA A 219 5.07 -7.60 14.39
N PRO A 220 5.14 -8.93 14.56
CA PRO A 220 4.10 -9.84 14.08
C PRO A 220 2.71 -9.45 14.61
N PRO A 221 1.61 -9.77 13.87
CA PRO A 221 0.26 -9.28 14.16
C PRO A 221 -0.20 -9.44 15.61
N GLN A 222 0.04 -10.61 16.23
CA GLN A 222 -0.41 -10.87 17.61
C GLN A 222 0.28 -9.95 18.64
N GLN A 223 1.54 -9.57 18.38
CA GLN A 223 2.28 -8.68 19.27
C GLN A 223 1.93 -7.22 19.03
N ALA A 224 1.87 -6.81 17.76
CA ALA A 224 1.55 -5.43 17.38
C ALA A 224 0.12 -5.02 17.77
N LEU A 225 -0.83 -5.97 17.77
CA LEU A 225 -2.23 -5.78 18.14
C LEU A 225 -2.56 -6.32 19.54
N ALA A 226 -1.59 -6.39 20.44
CA ALA A 226 -1.84 -6.76 21.84
C ALA A 226 -2.82 -5.78 22.50
N ALA A 227 -3.64 -6.29 23.43
CA ALA A 227 -4.72 -5.51 24.05
C ALA A 227 -4.24 -4.18 24.66
N GLY A 228 -3.09 -4.17 25.35
CA GLY A 228 -2.50 -2.93 25.90
C GLY A 228 -2.15 -1.92 24.81
N GLN A 229 -1.55 -2.37 23.71
CA GLN A 229 -1.22 -1.50 22.56
C GLN A 229 -2.47 -0.88 21.93
N LEU A 230 -3.56 -1.67 21.79
CA LEU A 230 -4.82 -1.19 21.24
C LEU A 230 -5.54 -0.22 22.19
N ALA A 231 -5.46 -0.46 23.49
CA ALA A 231 -5.96 0.47 24.50
C ALA A 231 -5.24 1.82 24.44
N ASP A 232 -3.91 1.81 24.42
CA ASP A 232 -3.09 3.02 24.45
C ASP A 232 -3.20 3.85 23.16
N VAL A 233 -3.27 3.17 21.99
CA VAL A 233 -3.23 3.83 20.68
C VAL A 233 -4.61 4.21 20.17
N PHE A 234 -5.59 3.31 20.36
CA PHE A 234 -6.93 3.47 19.77
C PHE A 234 -8.01 3.80 20.81
N GLY A 235 -7.70 3.71 22.12
CA GLY A 235 -8.66 3.95 23.20
C GLY A 235 -9.79 2.92 23.22
N ILE A 236 -9.46 1.64 22.96
CA ILE A 236 -10.45 0.55 22.88
C ILE A 236 -10.08 -0.63 23.80
N GLU A 237 -11.09 -1.24 24.38
CA GLU A 237 -10.98 -2.59 24.93
C GLU A 237 -11.14 -3.62 23.82
N THR A 238 -10.53 -4.78 24.02
CA THR A 238 -10.54 -5.87 23.05
C THR A 238 -10.93 -7.19 23.70
N VAL A 239 -11.43 -8.10 22.88
CA VAL A 239 -11.61 -9.51 23.23
C VAL A 239 -10.79 -10.39 22.27
N THR A 240 -10.30 -11.51 22.78
CA THR A 240 -9.62 -12.51 21.96
C THR A 240 -10.60 -13.59 21.57
N VAL A 241 -10.65 -13.92 20.29
CA VAL A 241 -11.49 -14.98 19.71
C VAL A 241 -10.59 -15.99 19.00
N ASP A 242 -10.76 -17.27 19.33
CA ASP A 242 -10.07 -18.34 18.64
C ASP A 242 -10.72 -18.64 17.29
N THR A 243 -9.90 -18.75 16.28
CA THR A 243 -10.29 -19.10 14.91
C THR A 243 -9.48 -20.33 14.45
N PRO A 244 -9.89 -21.00 13.36
CA PRO A 244 -9.10 -22.11 12.80
C PRO A 244 -7.65 -21.73 12.44
N ASP A 245 -7.41 -20.45 12.13
CA ASP A 245 -6.10 -19.91 11.73
C ASP A 245 -5.32 -19.30 12.90
N GLY A 246 -5.82 -19.39 14.15
CA GLY A 246 -5.21 -18.83 15.35
C GLY A 246 -6.12 -17.85 16.09
N SER A 247 -5.61 -17.25 17.18
CA SER A 247 -6.38 -16.29 17.97
C SER A 247 -6.33 -14.89 17.36
N LEU A 248 -7.48 -14.23 17.25
CA LEU A 248 -7.64 -12.86 16.77
C LEU A 248 -8.05 -11.93 17.90
N THR A 249 -7.43 -10.76 17.98
CA THR A 249 -7.82 -9.68 18.89
C THR A 249 -8.84 -8.79 18.19
N ILE A 250 -10.05 -8.69 18.75
CA ILE A 250 -11.18 -7.97 18.16
C ILE A 250 -11.49 -6.73 19.00
N PRO A 251 -11.64 -5.54 18.40
CA PRO A 251 -12.19 -4.37 19.07
C PRO A 251 -13.57 -4.67 19.66
N TRP A 252 -13.78 -4.30 20.94
CA TRP A 252 -15.02 -4.63 21.62
C TRP A 252 -15.84 -3.41 22.03
N ARG A 253 -15.22 -2.46 22.74
CA ARG A 253 -15.86 -1.22 23.16
C ARG A 253 -14.83 -0.10 23.35
N PRO A 254 -15.24 1.18 23.28
CA PRO A 254 -14.37 2.30 23.64
C PRO A 254 -14.03 2.26 25.14
N LEU A 255 -12.83 2.75 25.48
CA LEU A 255 -12.37 3.00 26.85
C LEU A 255 -12.95 4.27 27.41
#